data_2c545c5e1336e18bd7c964c995236363
#
_entry.id   2c545c5e1336e18bd7c964c995236363
#
_cell.length_a   1.000
_cell.length_b   1.000
_cell.length_c   1.000
_cell.angle_alpha   90.00
_cell.angle_beta   90.00
_cell.angle_gamma   90.00
#
_symmetry.space_group_name_H-M   'P 1'
#
loop_
_entity.id
_entity.type
_entity.pdbx_description
1 polymer ?
#
loop_
_entity_poly.entity_id
_entity_poly.type
_entity_poly.pdbx_seq_one_letter_code
_entity_poly.pdbx_strand_id
1 'polypeptide(L)'
;MKIIIVGGGKLGKDIADNMLERKYDVRLIEKNRAKCIELANDLDVEIICGDGTELEVLEEAGTKNADCFISVTGSDQDNLVATQLAKNEFNARKVIVRANIPRNVEALRTLGTDIVVSSTEIITRLIEQEVDLAGMHLLATLNKGKASICTITLPEFSSLDGKMLKDITLPQGCLVISVLRDDDMTIPNGFTVIHTGDEIVSVCDSDNSQRQLLKLFHSHN
;
A
#
# COMPACT_ATOMS: atom_id res chain seq x y z
N MET A 1 -1.55 -6.52 -21.42
CA MET A 1 -0.99 -7.21 -20.25
C MET A 1 -2.04 -8.22 -19.79
N LYS A 2 -1.64 -9.49 -19.62
CA LYS A 2 -2.55 -10.57 -19.21
C LYS A 2 -2.49 -10.74 -17.69
N ILE A 3 -3.63 -10.61 -17.05
CA ILE A 3 -3.78 -10.67 -15.59
C ILE A 3 -4.74 -11.79 -15.21
N ILE A 4 -4.30 -12.70 -14.34
CA ILE A 4 -5.12 -13.75 -13.77
C ILE A 4 -5.38 -13.42 -12.30
N ILE A 5 -6.63 -13.45 -11.87
CA ILE A 5 -7.04 -13.16 -10.50
C ILE A 5 -7.72 -14.39 -9.91
N VAL A 6 -7.31 -14.83 -8.74
CA VAL A 6 -7.93 -15.93 -7.98
C VAL A 6 -8.65 -15.37 -6.76
N GLY A 7 -9.95 -15.61 -6.71
CA GLY A 7 -10.86 -15.15 -5.66
C GLY A 7 -11.78 -14.02 -6.10
N GLY A 8 -13.06 -14.35 -6.38
CA GLY A 8 -14.11 -13.43 -6.78
C GLY A 8 -14.85 -12.75 -5.63
N GLY A 9 -14.22 -12.60 -4.47
CA GLY A 9 -14.74 -11.78 -3.38
C GLY A 9 -14.68 -10.29 -3.72
N LYS A 10 -15.14 -9.42 -2.81
CA LYS A 10 -15.18 -7.96 -3.04
C LYS A 10 -13.86 -7.41 -3.58
N LEU A 11 -12.73 -7.74 -2.95
CA LEU A 11 -11.42 -7.26 -3.37
C LEU A 11 -11.04 -7.73 -4.78
N GLY A 12 -11.26 -9.02 -5.10
CA GLY A 12 -10.93 -9.56 -6.42
C GLY A 12 -11.82 -8.96 -7.52
N LYS A 13 -13.12 -8.75 -7.25
CA LYS A 13 -14.04 -8.06 -8.15
C LYS A 13 -13.57 -6.62 -8.41
N ASP A 14 -13.26 -5.85 -7.36
CA ASP A 14 -12.82 -4.46 -7.49
C ASP A 14 -11.49 -4.37 -8.27
N ILE A 15 -10.55 -5.31 -8.04
CA ILE A 15 -9.30 -5.38 -8.81
C ILE A 15 -9.58 -5.68 -10.27
N ALA A 16 -10.46 -6.66 -10.56
CA ALA A 16 -10.79 -7.05 -11.92
C ALA A 16 -11.38 -5.86 -12.71
N ASP A 17 -12.34 -5.16 -12.13
CA ASP A 17 -12.99 -3.99 -12.70
C ASP A 17 -11.97 -2.86 -13.00
N ASN A 18 -11.15 -2.49 -12.02
CA ASN A 18 -10.11 -1.48 -12.20
C ASN A 18 -9.06 -1.84 -13.27
N MET A 19 -8.75 -3.14 -13.41
CA MET A 19 -7.79 -3.59 -14.42
C MET A 19 -8.42 -3.63 -15.82
N LEU A 20 -9.73 -3.94 -15.90
CA LEU A 20 -10.50 -3.88 -17.13
C LEU A 20 -10.59 -2.44 -17.66
N GLU A 21 -10.88 -1.46 -16.80
CA GLU A 21 -10.88 -0.04 -17.17
C GLU A 21 -9.54 0.41 -17.78
N ARG A 22 -8.45 -0.18 -17.34
CA ARG A 22 -7.10 0.05 -17.89
C ARG A 22 -6.83 -0.74 -19.18
N LYS A 23 -7.84 -1.44 -19.71
CA LYS A 23 -7.77 -2.24 -20.95
C LYS A 23 -6.76 -3.38 -20.89
N TYR A 24 -6.62 -4.02 -19.72
CA TYR A 24 -5.86 -5.25 -19.60
C TYR A 24 -6.73 -6.47 -19.93
N ASP A 25 -6.11 -7.56 -20.38
CA ASP A 25 -6.74 -8.88 -20.54
C ASP A 25 -6.84 -9.52 -19.17
N VAL A 26 -8.05 -9.48 -18.59
CA VAL A 26 -8.32 -9.92 -17.21
C VAL A 26 -9.16 -11.18 -17.21
N ARG A 27 -8.76 -12.18 -16.42
CA ARG A 27 -9.53 -13.38 -16.15
C ARG A 27 -9.64 -13.60 -14.66
N LEU A 28 -10.81 -14.01 -14.19
CA LEU A 28 -11.09 -14.18 -12.77
C LEU A 28 -11.53 -15.62 -12.49
N ILE A 29 -10.83 -16.27 -11.53
CA ILE A 29 -11.13 -17.61 -11.05
C ILE A 29 -11.90 -17.51 -9.74
N GLU A 30 -13.07 -18.15 -9.65
CA GLU A 30 -13.87 -18.23 -8.42
C GLU A 30 -14.42 -19.66 -8.26
N LYS A 31 -14.31 -20.24 -7.06
CA LYS A 31 -14.75 -21.61 -6.80
C LYS A 31 -16.24 -21.74 -6.48
N ASN A 32 -16.88 -20.68 -6.02
CA ASN A 32 -18.28 -20.68 -5.69
C ASN A 32 -19.13 -20.42 -6.94
N ARG A 33 -19.87 -21.44 -7.40
CA ARG A 33 -20.68 -21.39 -8.63
C ARG A 33 -21.72 -20.26 -8.63
N ALA A 34 -22.35 -19.98 -7.49
CA ALA A 34 -23.32 -18.90 -7.41
C ALA A 34 -22.65 -17.52 -7.62
N LYS A 35 -21.46 -17.34 -7.03
CA LYS A 35 -20.65 -16.12 -7.26
C LYS A 35 -20.13 -16.02 -8.69
N CYS A 36 -19.77 -17.13 -9.33
CA CYS A 36 -19.36 -17.11 -10.75
C CYS A 36 -20.47 -16.51 -11.64
N ILE A 37 -21.74 -16.89 -11.39
CA ILE A 37 -22.88 -16.36 -12.14
C ILE A 37 -23.07 -14.87 -11.85
N GLU A 38 -22.97 -14.44 -10.59
CA GLU A 38 -23.07 -13.04 -10.20
C GLU A 38 -21.97 -12.20 -10.88
N LEU A 39 -20.74 -12.65 -10.80
CA LEU A 39 -19.58 -11.97 -11.39
C LEU A 39 -19.68 -11.87 -12.92
N ALA A 40 -20.16 -12.93 -13.59
CA ALA A 40 -20.35 -12.93 -15.04
C ALA A 40 -21.47 -11.96 -15.51
N ASN A 41 -22.42 -11.63 -14.64
CA ASN A 41 -23.44 -10.62 -14.93
C ASN A 41 -22.95 -9.19 -14.65
N ASP A 42 -22.01 -9.03 -13.71
CA ASP A 42 -21.56 -7.72 -13.22
C ASP A 42 -20.31 -7.20 -13.93
N LEU A 43 -19.46 -8.09 -14.43
CA LEU A 43 -18.15 -7.76 -15.00
C LEU A 43 -18.05 -8.27 -16.44
N ASP A 44 -17.48 -7.46 -17.30
CA ASP A 44 -17.14 -7.85 -18.68
C ASP A 44 -15.72 -8.49 -18.73
N VAL A 45 -15.51 -9.51 -17.89
CA VAL A 45 -14.28 -10.31 -17.86
C VAL A 45 -14.60 -11.80 -17.96
N GLU A 46 -13.65 -12.58 -18.45
CA GLU A 46 -13.78 -14.04 -18.49
C GLU A 46 -13.76 -14.61 -17.07
N ILE A 47 -14.86 -15.27 -16.65
CA ILE A 47 -14.99 -15.91 -15.33
C ILE A 47 -14.77 -17.41 -15.47
N ILE A 48 -13.76 -17.94 -14.80
CA ILE A 48 -13.47 -19.38 -14.72
C ILE A 48 -14.00 -19.89 -13.38
N CYS A 49 -14.95 -20.83 -13.45
CA CYS A 49 -15.59 -21.39 -12.26
C CYS A 49 -14.86 -22.65 -11.81
N GLY A 50 -13.95 -22.53 -10.85
CA GLY A 50 -13.15 -23.65 -10.36
C GLY A 50 -12.27 -23.25 -9.18
N ASP A 51 -11.57 -24.25 -8.62
CA ASP A 51 -10.61 -24.02 -7.53
C ASP A 51 -9.26 -23.59 -8.12
N GLY A 52 -8.83 -22.38 -7.78
CA GLY A 52 -7.54 -21.82 -8.24
C GLY A 52 -6.29 -22.51 -7.68
N THR A 53 -6.45 -23.56 -6.88
CA THR A 53 -5.36 -24.46 -6.45
C THR A 53 -5.23 -25.71 -7.32
N GLU A 54 -6.07 -25.84 -8.35
CA GLU A 54 -6.05 -26.96 -9.30
C GLU A 54 -5.35 -26.57 -10.60
N LEU A 55 -4.48 -27.44 -11.10
CA LEU A 55 -3.69 -27.20 -12.31
C LEU A 55 -4.58 -26.99 -13.54
N GLU A 56 -5.61 -27.81 -13.69
CA GLU A 56 -6.54 -27.78 -14.82
C GLU A 56 -7.28 -26.43 -14.89
N VAL A 57 -7.70 -25.90 -13.73
CA VAL A 57 -8.39 -24.62 -13.64
C VAL A 57 -7.44 -23.46 -13.97
N LEU A 58 -6.19 -23.53 -13.50
CA LEU A 58 -5.17 -22.55 -13.84
C LEU A 58 -4.79 -22.60 -15.32
N GLU A 59 -4.78 -23.77 -15.94
CA GLU A 59 -4.54 -23.94 -17.36
C GLU A 59 -5.71 -23.38 -18.20
N GLU A 60 -6.96 -23.69 -17.84
CA GLU A 60 -8.16 -23.12 -18.46
C GLU A 60 -8.18 -21.59 -18.39
N ALA A 61 -7.81 -21.02 -17.24
CA ALA A 61 -7.63 -19.58 -17.06
C ALA A 61 -6.51 -19.00 -17.94
N GLY A 62 -5.71 -19.86 -18.58
CA GLY A 62 -4.59 -19.46 -19.40
C GLY A 62 -3.47 -18.81 -18.59
N THR A 63 -3.18 -19.32 -17.42
CA THR A 63 -2.14 -18.79 -16.51
C THR A 63 -0.74 -18.84 -17.11
N LYS A 64 -0.54 -19.72 -18.10
CA LYS A 64 0.76 -19.85 -18.77
C LYS A 64 1.27 -18.52 -19.32
N ASN A 65 2.44 -18.13 -18.87
CA ASN A 65 3.09 -16.85 -19.21
C ASN A 65 2.22 -15.61 -18.90
N ALA A 66 1.37 -15.65 -17.88
CA ALA A 66 0.65 -14.49 -17.42
C ALA A 66 1.65 -13.38 -17.01
N ASP A 67 1.36 -12.14 -17.37
CA ASP A 67 2.19 -11.01 -16.98
C ASP A 67 2.08 -10.73 -15.48
N CYS A 68 0.87 -10.96 -14.91
CA CYS A 68 0.61 -10.84 -13.48
C CYS A 68 -0.41 -11.88 -13.03
N PHE A 69 -0.12 -12.55 -11.92
CA PHE A 69 -1.03 -13.47 -11.24
C PHE A 69 -1.31 -12.93 -9.85
N ILE A 70 -2.58 -12.79 -9.48
CA ILE A 70 -3.02 -12.17 -8.24
C ILE A 70 -3.90 -13.14 -7.49
N SER A 71 -3.50 -13.58 -6.29
CA SER A 71 -4.31 -14.46 -5.44
C SER A 71 -4.81 -13.72 -4.21
N VAL A 72 -6.14 -13.54 -4.11
CA VAL A 72 -6.81 -12.71 -3.10
C VAL A 72 -8.00 -13.40 -2.45
N THR A 73 -7.95 -14.73 -2.34
CA THR A 73 -8.99 -15.51 -1.65
C THR A 73 -9.00 -15.22 -0.15
N GLY A 74 -9.98 -15.74 0.56
CA GLY A 74 -10.05 -15.68 2.03
C GLY A 74 -9.12 -16.65 2.77
N SER A 75 -8.37 -17.49 2.06
CA SER A 75 -7.48 -18.52 2.62
C SER A 75 -6.03 -18.25 2.23
N ASP A 76 -5.15 -18.03 3.22
CA ASP A 76 -3.73 -17.84 2.96
C ASP A 76 -3.07 -19.10 2.37
N GLN A 77 -3.59 -20.28 2.70
CA GLN A 77 -3.14 -21.56 2.17
C GLN A 77 -3.45 -21.67 0.67
N ASP A 78 -4.70 -21.38 0.29
CA ASP A 78 -5.11 -21.40 -1.12
C ASP A 78 -4.33 -20.35 -1.91
N ASN A 79 -4.15 -19.16 -1.34
CA ASN A 79 -3.38 -18.09 -1.96
C ASN A 79 -1.92 -18.49 -2.18
N LEU A 80 -1.29 -19.18 -1.23
CA LEU A 80 0.07 -19.68 -1.36
C LEU A 80 0.14 -20.75 -2.46
N VAL A 81 -0.73 -21.76 -2.41
CA VAL A 81 -0.72 -22.87 -3.39
C VAL A 81 -0.92 -22.33 -4.79
N ALA A 82 -1.95 -21.50 -5.01
CA ALA A 82 -2.23 -20.91 -6.31
C ALA A 82 -1.03 -20.10 -6.86
N THR A 83 -0.38 -19.28 -6.02
CA THR A 83 0.79 -18.49 -6.46
C THR A 83 2.01 -19.37 -6.74
N GLN A 84 2.22 -20.43 -5.97
CA GLN A 84 3.32 -21.38 -6.23
C GLN A 84 3.13 -22.12 -7.56
N LEU A 85 1.92 -22.60 -7.83
CA LEU A 85 1.60 -23.25 -9.11
C LEU A 85 1.75 -22.27 -10.28
N ALA A 86 1.22 -21.06 -10.15
CA ALA A 86 1.33 -20.03 -11.19
C ALA A 86 2.79 -19.71 -11.53
N LYS A 87 3.66 -19.65 -10.52
CA LYS A 87 5.07 -19.32 -10.69
C LYS A 87 5.89 -20.49 -11.23
N ASN A 88 5.74 -21.67 -10.63
CA ASN A 88 6.63 -22.80 -10.90
C ASN A 88 6.18 -23.64 -12.11
N GLU A 89 4.86 -23.84 -12.29
CA GLU A 89 4.32 -24.67 -13.38
C GLU A 89 3.95 -23.84 -14.61
N PHE A 90 3.44 -22.62 -14.41
CA PHE A 90 2.93 -21.78 -15.49
C PHE A 90 3.84 -20.60 -15.88
N ASN A 91 4.97 -20.41 -15.19
CA ASN A 91 5.93 -19.33 -15.46
C ASN A 91 5.30 -17.93 -15.48
N ALA A 92 4.36 -17.65 -14.57
CA ALA A 92 3.81 -16.32 -14.39
C ALA A 92 4.95 -15.34 -14.04
N ARG A 93 5.02 -14.20 -14.74
CA ARG A 93 6.15 -13.27 -14.62
C ARG A 93 6.20 -12.56 -13.29
N LYS A 94 5.02 -12.28 -12.71
CA LYS A 94 4.87 -11.60 -11.42
C LYS A 94 3.73 -12.22 -10.65
N VAL A 95 3.95 -12.56 -9.39
CA VAL A 95 2.92 -13.10 -8.51
C VAL A 95 2.68 -12.16 -7.32
N ILE A 96 1.41 -11.84 -7.09
CA ILE A 96 0.96 -11.00 -5.98
C ILE A 96 0.01 -11.82 -5.13
N VAL A 97 0.23 -11.82 -3.83
CA VAL A 97 -0.60 -12.59 -2.89
C VAL A 97 -1.14 -11.69 -1.78
N ARG A 98 -2.40 -11.92 -1.42
CA ARG A 98 -2.97 -11.37 -0.21
C ARG A 98 -2.64 -12.28 0.98
N ALA A 99 -2.10 -11.68 2.04
CA ALA A 99 -2.05 -12.29 3.36
C ALA A 99 -3.26 -11.80 4.18
N ASN A 100 -4.15 -12.70 4.52
CA ASN A 100 -5.30 -12.39 5.39
C ASN A 100 -4.84 -12.23 6.85
N ILE A 101 -3.81 -12.98 7.25
CA ILE A 101 -3.24 -12.99 8.60
C ILE A 101 -1.86 -12.32 8.54
N PRO A 102 -1.63 -11.19 9.24
CA PRO A 102 -0.35 -10.46 9.18
C PRO A 102 0.89 -11.31 9.48
N ARG A 103 0.82 -12.23 10.45
CA ARG A 103 1.94 -13.13 10.78
C ARG A 103 2.40 -14.04 9.63
N ASN A 104 1.56 -14.25 8.61
CA ASN A 104 1.89 -15.09 7.46
C ASN A 104 2.65 -14.32 6.36
N VAL A 105 2.76 -13.00 6.46
CA VAL A 105 3.41 -12.15 5.43
C VAL A 105 4.85 -12.58 5.19
N GLU A 106 5.63 -12.80 6.24
CA GLU A 106 7.04 -13.18 6.11
C GLU A 106 7.20 -14.59 5.54
N ALA A 107 6.36 -15.54 5.97
CA ALA A 107 6.35 -16.89 5.44
C ALA A 107 6.04 -16.90 3.92
N LEU A 108 5.02 -16.15 3.49
CA LEU A 108 4.67 -16.02 2.08
C LEU A 108 5.80 -15.40 1.24
N ARG A 109 6.52 -14.40 1.79
CA ARG A 109 7.71 -13.82 1.14
C ARG A 109 8.84 -14.84 1.01
N THR A 110 9.14 -15.56 2.09
CA THR A 110 10.21 -16.57 2.12
C THR A 110 9.96 -17.71 1.14
N LEU A 111 8.68 -18.06 0.94
CA LEU A 111 8.26 -19.08 -0.02
C LEU A 111 8.27 -18.58 -1.48
N GLY A 112 8.84 -17.42 -1.75
CA GLY A 112 9.15 -16.96 -3.11
C GLY A 112 8.05 -16.19 -3.82
N THR A 113 7.03 -15.70 -3.10
CA THR A 113 6.05 -14.77 -3.67
C THR A 113 6.69 -13.40 -3.91
N ASP A 114 6.49 -12.80 -5.09
CA ASP A 114 7.15 -11.55 -5.44
C ASP A 114 6.63 -10.37 -4.62
N ILE A 115 5.31 -10.29 -4.43
CA ILE A 115 4.66 -9.24 -3.64
C ILE A 115 3.61 -9.85 -2.71
N VAL A 116 3.76 -9.61 -1.42
CA VAL A 116 2.78 -9.97 -0.40
C VAL A 116 2.12 -8.69 0.13
N VAL A 117 0.78 -8.65 0.11
CA VAL A 117 -0.02 -7.53 0.58
C VAL A 117 -0.91 -8.00 1.73
N SER A 118 -0.77 -7.38 2.90
CA SER A 118 -1.69 -7.58 4.02
C SER A 118 -2.55 -6.33 4.21
N SER A 119 -3.83 -6.42 3.85
CA SER A 119 -4.78 -5.32 4.05
C SER A 119 -4.96 -4.99 5.53
N THR A 120 -4.97 -6.00 6.40
CA THR A 120 -5.05 -5.80 7.85
C THR A 120 -3.87 -5.00 8.36
N GLU A 121 -2.64 -5.36 7.99
CA GLU A 121 -1.43 -4.64 8.41
C GLU A 121 -1.42 -3.18 7.92
N ILE A 122 -1.84 -2.97 6.66
CA ILE A 122 -1.90 -1.62 6.08
C ILE A 122 -2.93 -0.77 6.81
N ILE A 123 -4.15 -1.29 7.00
CA ILE A 123 -5.24 -0.54 7.65
C ILE A 123 -4.91 -0.30 9.13
N THR A 124 -4.40 -1.30 9.85
CA THR A 124 -4.00 -1.14 11.26
C THR A 124 -2.96 -0.04 11.40
N ARG A 125 -1.93 -0.02 10.54
CA ARG A 125 -0.90 1.02 10.55
C ARG A 125 -1.48 2.40 10.28
N LEU A 126 -2.40 2.54 9.33
CA LEU A 126 -3.06 3.83 9.06
C LEU A 126 -3.89 4.29 10.27
N ILE A 127 -4.64 3.38 10.91
CA ILE A 127 -5.42 3.72 12.10
C ILE A 127 -4.51 4.09 13.28
N GLU A 128 -3.44 3.32 13.52
CA GLU A 128 -2.47 3.63 14.58
C GLU A 128 -1.83 5.01 14.37
N GLN A 129 -1.53 5.37 13.13
CA GLN A 129 -0.99 6.68 12.80
C GLN A 129 -1.97 7.82 13.11
N GLU A 130 -3.26 7.63 12.85
CA GLU A 130 -4.27 8.62 13.20
C GLU A 130 -4.52 8.72 14.72
N VAL A 131 -4.32 7.62 15.44
CA VAL A 131 -4.47 7.60 16.92
C VAL A 131 -3.26 8.19 17.63
N ASP A 132 -2.03 7.87 17.16
CA ASP A 132 -0.78 8.22 17.85
C ASP A 132 -0.28 9.63 17.54
N LEU A 133 -0.75 10.27 16.48
CA LEU A 133 -0.19 11.51 15.96
C LEU A 133 -1.19 12.67 16.01
N ALA A 134 -1.56 13.12 17.21
CA ALA A 134 -2.14 14.44 17.38
C ALA A 134 -1.15 15.47 16.78
N GLY A 135 -1.35 15.85 15.51
CA GLY A 135 -0.55 16.87 14.81
C GLY A 135 0.47 16.39 13.77
N MET A 136 0.60 15.08 13.50
CA MET A 136 1.41 14.57 12.38
C MET A 136 0.62 13.57 11.55
N HIS A 137 0.55 13.77 10.24
CA HIS A 137 -0.14 12.87 9.30
C HIS A 137 0.88 12.23 8.34
N LEU A 138 0.82 10.91 8.17
CA LEU A 138 1.61 10.20 7.17
C LEU A 138 0.99 10.37 5.79
N LEU A 139 1.74 10.94 4.86
CA LEU A 139 1.31 11.10 3.47
C LEU A 139 1.71 9.91 2.59
N ALA A 140 2.89 9.35 2.79
CA ALA A 140 3.37 8.22 2.01
C ALA A 140 4.51 7.46 2.71
N THR A 141 4.64 6.17 2.40
CA THR A 141 5.78 5.33 2.76
C THR A 141 6.63 5.03 1.54
N LEU A 142 7.94 5.15 1.67
CA LEU A 142 8.93 4.93 0.61
C LEU A 142 9.77 3.69 0.93
N ASN A 143 10.37 3.07 -0.10
CA ASN A 143 11.32 1.97 0.04
C ASN A 143 10.83 0.82 0.93
N LYS A 144 9.59 0.36 0.71
CA LYS A 144 8.98 -0.75 1.48
C LYS A 144 8.91 -0.47 3.00
N GLY A 145 8.63 0.77 3.39
CA GLY A 145 8.46 1.17 4.78
C GLY A 145 9.76 1.64 5.47
N LYS A 146 10.86 1.83 4.72
CA LYS A 146 12.12 2.32 5.30
C LYS A 146 12.20 3.84 5.46
N ALA A 147 11.39 4.58 4.72
CA ALA A 147 11.30 6.02 4.84
C ALA A 147 9.84 6.47 4.71
N SER A 148 9.51 7.62 5.24
CA SER A 148 8.16 8.17 5.25
C SER A 148 8.14 9.64 4.84
N ILE A 149 7.06 10.06 4.19
CA ILE A 149 6.71 11.46 4.00
C ILE A 149 5.56 11.75 4.95
N CYS A 150 5.71 12.76 5.78
CA CYS A 150 4.71 13.17 6.75
C CYS A 150 4.49 14.69 6.69
N THR A 151 3.31 15.13 7.08
CA THR A 151 2.99 16.54 7.34
C THR A 151 2.78 16.76 8.82
N ILE A 152 3.25 17.91 9.33
CA ILE A 152 3.08 18.35 10.70
C ILE A 152 2.53 19.76 10.64
N THR A 153 1.42 20.00 11.31
CA THR A 153 0.92 21.37 11.51
C THR A 153 1.67 21.99 12.68
N LEU A 154 2.29 23.15 12.49
CA LEU A 154 2.99 23.86 13.57
C LEU A 154 1.98 24.31 14.63
N PRO A 155 2.02 23.75 15.85
CA PRO A 155 0.99 24.02 16.85
C PRO A 155 1.10 25.45 17.42
N GLU A 156 0.00 25.94 17.97
CA GLU A 156 0.01 27.12 18.81
C GLU A 156 1.02 26.94 19.96
N PHE A 157 1.79 27.93 20.26
CA PHE A 157 2.86 27.89 21.30
C PHE A 157 4.11 27.08 20.96
N SER A 158 4.31 26.69 19.72
CA SER A 158 5.57 26.08 19.30
C SER A 158 6.73 27.06 19.45
N SER A 159 7.83 26.60 20.04
CA SER A 159 9.07 27.38 20.15
C SER A 159 9.71 27.70 18.78
N LEU A 160 9.17 27.15 17.70
CA LEU A 160 9.66 27.33 16.32
C LEU A 160 8.92 28.44 15.57
N ASP A 161 7.82 28.97 16.12
CA ASP A 161 7.08 30.06 15.47
C ASP A 161 7.99 31.28 15.21
N GLY A 162 7.93 31.80 13.99
CA GLY A 162 8.75 32.93 13.55
C GLY A 162 10.23 32.63 13.29
N LYS A 163 10.68 31.38 13.42
CA LYS A 163 12.08 30.99 13.13
C LYS A 163 12.30 30.69 11.65
N MET A 164 13.49 31.02 11.16
CA MET A 164 13.96 30.58 9.85
C MET A 164 14.39 29.11 9.90
N LEU A 165 14.17 28.36 8.84
CA LEU A 165 14.56 26.94 8.78
C LEU A 165 16.06 26.70 9.02
N LYS A 166 16.94 27.65 8.62
CA LYS A 166 18.38 27.56 8.89
C LYS A 166 18.74 27.62 10.38
N ASP A 167 17.85 28.21 11.19
CA ASP A 167 18.05 28.37 12.63
C ASP A 167 17.45 27.20 13.43
N ILE A 168 16.82 26.24 12.73
CA ILE A 168 16.19 25.05 13.30
C ILE A 168 17.10 23.85 13.04
N THR A 169 17.55 23.20 14.11
CA THR A 169 18.31 21.95 14.00
C THR A 169 17.36 20.78 13.82
N LEU A 170 17.15 20.35 12.57
CA LEU A 170 16.34 19.17 12.28
C LEU A 170 17.01 17.90 12.79
N PRO A 171 16.23 16.88 13.21
CA PRO A 171 16.77 15.57 13.55
C PRO A 171 17.53 14.95 12.36
N GLN A 172 18.54 14.15 12.66
CA GLN A 172 19.26 13.42 11.62
C GLN A 172 18.29 12.49 10.88
N GLY A 173 18.39 12.43 9.55
CA GLY A 173 17.48 11.65 8.71
C GLY A 173 16.16 12.34 8.38
N CYS A 174 15.99 13.63 8.71
CA CYS A 174 14.83 14.44 8.37
C CYS A 174 15.19 15.58 7.41
N LEU A 175 14.26 15.84 6.46
CA LEU A 175 14.36 16.97 5.54
C LEU A 175 12.97 17.58 5.34
N VAL A 176 12.85 18.90 5.40
CA VAL A 176 11.61 19.62 5.03
C VAL A 176 11.53 19.74 3.52
N ILE A 177 10.40 19.30 2.95
CA ILE A 177 10.13 19.28 1.51
C ILE A 177 9.34 20.52 1.10
N SER A 178 8.28 20.85 1.83
CA SER A 178 7.43 22.00 1.56
C SER A 178 6.80 22.56 2.82
N VAL A 179 6.41 23.82 2.74
CA VAL A 179 5.61 24.55 3.76
C VAL A 179 4.34 25.00 3.07
N LEU A 180 3.17 24.62 3.61
CA LEU A 180 1.87 25.07 3.16
C LEU A 180 1.33 26.07 4.19
N ARG A 181 0.93 27.25 3.72
CA ARG A 181 0.28 28.27 4.51
C ARG A 181 -0.98 28.70 3.79
N ASP A 182 -2.12 28.60 4.45
CA ASP A 182 -3.43 28.71 3.83
C ASP A 182 -3.52 27.72 2.65
N ASP A 183 -3.65 28.14 1.42
CA ASP A 183 -3.66 27.27 0.22
C ASP A 183 -2.36 27.40 -0.61
N ASP A 184 -1.36 28.15 -0.12
CA ASP A 184 -0.12 28.40 -0.83
C ASP A 184 1.00 27.45 -0.42
N MET A 185 1.49 26.66 -1.38
CA MET A 185 2.64 25.77 -1.18
C MET A 185 3.94 26.44 -1.57
N THR A 186 4.90 26.47 -0.65
CA THR A 186 6.26 26.97 -0.87
C THR A 186 7.27 25.83 -0.76
N ILE A 187 8.20 25.72 -1.74
CA ILE A 187 9.40 24.89 -1.59
C ILE A 187 10.40 25.73 -0.78
N PRO A 188 10.71 25.32 0.46
CA PRO A 188 11.45 26.17 1.37
C PRO A 188 12.95 26.19 1.08
N ASN A 189 13.59 27.23 1.58
CA ASN A 189 15.04 27.31 1.73
C ASN A 189 15.41 27.71 3.16
N GLY A 190 16.70 27.82 3.46
CA GLY A 190 17.15 28.16 4.82
C GLY A 190 16.60 29.47 5.37
N PHE A 191 16.15 30.42 4.53
CA PHE A 191 15.60 31.71 4.95
C PHE A 191 14.06 31.71 5.07
N THR A 192 13.41 30.59 4.74
CA THR A 192 11.95 30.46 4.91
C THR A 192 11.62 30.49 6.39
N VAL A 193 10.70 31.39 6.74
CA VAL A 193 10.19 31.52 8.12
C VAL A 193 8.92 30.68 8.24
N ILE A 194 8.86 29.85 9.26
CA ILE A 194 7.68 29.05 9.59
C ILE A 194 6.84 29.74 10.66
N HIS A 195 5.51 29.58 10.56
CA HIS A 195 4.56 30.17 11.50
C HIS A 195 3.55 29.16 12.02
N THR A 196 2.99 29.44 13.16
CA THR A 196 1.85 28.69 13.72
C THR A 196 0.76 28.50 12.65
N GLY A 197 0.26 27.28 12.53
CA GLY A 197 -0.74 26.88 11.53
C GLY A 197 -0.15 26.43 10.18
N ASP A 198 1.15 26.67 9.92
CA ASP A 198 1.78 26.14 8.72
C ASP A 198 1.79 24.61 8.73
N GLU A 199 1.43 23.99 7.61
CA GLU A 199 1.61 22.56 7.40
C GLU A 199 3.00 22.29 6.78
N ILE A 200 3.84 21.58 7.51
CA ILE A 200 5.23 21.32 7.13
C ILE A 200 5.38 19.89 6.67
N VAL A 201 5.58 19.70 5.37
CA VAL A 201 5.81 18.38 4.78
C VAL A 201 7.28 18.03 4.89
N SER A 202 7.57 16.87 5.44
CA SER A 202 8.93 16.39 5.68
C SER A 202 9.10 14.94 5.24
N VAL A 203 10.32 14.57 4.85
CA VAL A 203 10.71 13.17 4.68
C VAL A 203 11.56 12.74 5.87
N CYS A 204 11.30 11.54 6.38
CA CYS A 204 12.04 10.92 7.48
C CYS A 204 12.54 9.53 7.04
N ASP A 205 13.77 9.19 7.41
CA ASP A 205 14.41 7.92 7.05
C ASP A 205 14.01 6.74 7.95
N SER A 206 13.35 7.00 9.08
CA SER A 206 12.94 6.00 10.06
C SER A 206 11.82 6.50 10.97
N ASP A 207 11.15 5.59 11.66
CA ASP A 207 10.14 5.92 12.68
C ASP A 207 10.75 6.70 13.85
N ASN A 208 12.03 6.48 14.16
CA ASN A 208 12.71 7.21 15.23
C ASN A 208 12.94 8.68 14.86
N SER A 209 13.43 8.95 13.65
CA SER A 209 13.61 10.33 13.15
C SER A 209 12.28 11.08 13.06
N GLN A 210 11.21 10.37 12.66
CA GLN A 210 9.85 10.89 12.65
C GLN A 210 9.36 11.32 14.04
N ARG A 211 9.55 10.48 15.06
CA ARG A 211 9.21 10.81 16.46
C ARG A 211 10.03 11.98 17.00
N GLN A 212 11.30 12.06 16.63
CA GLN A 212 12.15 13.19 17.04
C GLN A 212 11.69 14.49 16.36
N LEU A 213 11.31 14.43 15.10
CA LEU A 213 10.77 15.57 14.37
C LEU A 213 9.48 16.08 15.03
N LEU A 214 8.54 15.18 15.35
CA LEU A 214 7.29 15.51 16.05
C LEU A 214 7.59 16.20 17.40
N LYS A 215 8.50 15.67 18.19
CA LYS A 215 8.89 16.28 19.48
C LYS A 215 9.47 17.68 19.30
N LEU A 216 10.28 17.90 18.26
CA LEU A 216 10.87 19.20 17.96
C LEU A 216 9.78 20.24 17.67
N PHE A 217 8.78 19.89 16.84
CA PHE A 217 7.71 20.81 16.45
C PHE A 217 6.71 21.08 17.58
N HIS A 218 6.54 20.15 18.51
CA HIS A 218 5.71 20.31 19.71
C HIS A 218 6.48 20.81 20.94
N SER A 219 7.76 21.18 20.80
CA SER A 219 8.51 21.72 21.90
C SER A 219 7.95 23.10 22.29
N HIS A 220 7.57 23.25 23.56
CA HIS A 220 7.18 24.53 24.14
C HIS A 220 8.43 25.30 24.64
N ASN A 221 8.34 26.63 24.65
CA ASN A 221 9.34 27.48 25.28
C ASN A 221 9.33 27.31 26.80
#